data_b9318546c5afde38c1b09dc222101410
#
_entry.id   b9318546c5afde38c1b09dc222101410
#
_cell.length_a   1.000
_cell.length_b   1.000
_cell.length_c   1.000
_cell.angle_alpha   90.00
_cell.angle_beta   90.00
_cell.angle_gamma   90.00
#
_symmetry.space_group_name_H-M   'P 1'
#
loop_
_entity.id
_entity.type
_entity.pdbx_description
1 polymer ?
#
loop_
_entity_poly.entity_id
_entity_poly.type
_entity_poly.pdbx_seq_one_letter_code
_entity_poly.pdbx_strand_id
1 'polypeptide(L)'
;MLPNRHTFAYTGLLAVAFIVAIVASWTPLGTRIDNYVYDSIFLLYQPPPWQTESIVLAIDEPSLANFGGLPGLRLALAEGLQLIAPAGPKAVAVDVIPADNTADKEAANTLEDAFRATHNLILPCDLTARSGWDDPLPRFRRWAAAVGHVHLDLDPDGVGRTLALEKAAGHDRRWALSLEAFRVSRGATILETAHDLEVGDVKIPATLAAGRSLRIRFVPLAKRDSIERDDRTELQKDGEIPVISLKQLYDQHALARRFAGKIVFAGVTAQTAAKDRWPTPYSPTPMAGVEILANAYETIAQQRFLTSAPAWSVVAFCILLTAAVGVAFAWLSGWWPYIAALGILAGAHALPYAAFTRNIVFPFSPAVSTAWLTFVTAAAWQHLYVRRRLLKSEGERDRYQHAMHFVTHEMRTPLTAIQGSSELMSRYAMTDEKRNQIAQLIHSESKRMGRMIEMFLNVERLSSGEVELKKETFPVRAVMASCVERALPLAERKQIRILMDDLGDEVLTGDRELMEYAFYNLLTNAIKYSPSKTEVTIYGGRDGERFEVSVRDQGIGIDQKDVGNIFQKFYRTRKAEQSGEVGTGIGLSIVEQIVLQHGGKIEVTSTPGKGSCFTLILPVLQTVTPKPLAAN
;
A
#
# COMPACT_ATOMS: atom_id res chain seq x y z
N MET A 1 -4.70 -6.00 -24.80
CA MET A 1 -3.83 -6.94 -24.06
C MET A 1 -4.50 -7.25 -22.74
N LEU A 2 -4.92 -8.50 -22.50
CA LEU A 2 -5.45 -8.94 -21.22
C LEU A 2 -4.32 -8.83 -20.18
N PRO A 3 -4.55 -8.22 -19.02
CA PRO A 3 -3.54 -8.07 -18.01
C PRO A 3 -3.07 -9.46 -17.54
N ASN A 4 -1.75 -9.67 -17.53
CA ASN A 4 -1.10 -10.89 -17.08
C ASN A 4 -1.49 -11.18 -15.61
N ARG A 5 -1.59 -12.47 -15.22
CA ARG A 5 -1.89 -12.90 -13.82
C ARG A 5 -1.03 -12.16 -12.78
N HIS A 6 0.20 -11.77 -13.12
CA HIS A 6 1.09 -11.00 -12.27
C HIS A 6 0.62 -9.55 -12.03
N THR A 7 0.05 -8.91 -13.05
CA THR A 7 -0.50 -7.54 -12.93
C THR A 7 -1.71 -7.53 -12.00
N PHE A 8 -2.60 -8.51 -12.11
CA PHE A 8 -3.75 -8.66 -11.19
C PHE A 8 -3.33 -8.86 -9.74
N ALA A 9 -2.32 -9.72 -9.51
CA ALA A 9 -1.82 -9.96 -8.15
C ALA A 9 -1.18 -8.69 -7.54
N TYR A 10 -0.41 -7.94 -8.33
CA TYR A 10 0.20 -6.69 -7.90
C TYR A 10 -0.83 -5.62 -7.54
N THR A 11 -1.80 -5.36 -8.45
CA THR A 11 -2.86 -4.38 -8.20
C THR A 11 -3.76 -4.79 -7.04
N GLY A 12 -4.03 -6.08 -6.89
CA GLY A 12 -4.77 -6.62 -5.74
C GLY A 12 -4.07 -6.37 -4.41
N LEU A 13 -2.76 -6.57 -4.34
CA LEU A 13 -1.96 -6.28 -3.14
C LEU A 13 -1.95 -4.79 -2.79
N LEU A 14 -1.82 -3.90 -3.78
CA LEU A 14 -1.90 -2.46 -3.56
C LEU A 14 -3.28 -2.03 -3.07
N ALA A 15 -4.35 -2.61 -3.61
CA ALA A 15 -5.71 -2.36 -3.14
C ALA A 15 -5.91 -2.81 -1.68
N VAL A 16 -5.38 -3.96 -1.30
CA VAL A 16 -5.39 -4.42 0.11
C VAL A 16 -4.61 -3.45 1.00
N ALA A 17 -3.41 -3.04 0.60
CA ALA A 17 -2.60 -2.08 1.35
C ALA A 17 -3.34 -0.74 1.53
N PHE A 18 -4.00 -0.24 0.48
CA PHE A 18 -4.84 0.95 0.54
C PHE A 18 -6.00 0.80 1.54
N ILE A 19 -6.76 -0.31 1.45
CA ILE A 19 -7.89 -0.55 2.36
C ILE A 19 -7.42 -0.62 3.81
N VAL A 20 -6.34 -1.35 4.07
CA VAL A 20 -5.76 -1.46 5.42
C VAL A 20 -5.33 -0.09 5.95
N ALA A 21 -4.68 0.74 5.12
CA ALA A 21 -4.26 2.08 5.49
C ALA A 21 -5.44 2.98 5.86
N ILE A 22 -6.49 3.00 5.04
CA ILE A 22 -7.70 3.80 5.29
C ILE A 22 -8.42 3.33 6.56
N VAL A 23 -8.62 2.03 6.72
CA VAL A 23 -9.28 1.47 7.92
C VAL A 23 -8.47 1.78 9.17
N ALA A 24 -7.14 1.60 9.14
CA ALA A 24 -6.27 1.92 10.26
C ALA A 24 -6.33 3.41 10.64
N SER A 25 -6.44 4.31 9.65
CA SER A 25 -6.51 5.76 9.86
C SER A 25 -7.80 6.20 10.56
N TRP A 26 -8.89 5.48 10.39
CA TRP A 26 -10.19 5.78 11.02
C TRP A 26 -10.34 5.15 12.41
N THR A 27 -9.31 4.50 12.91
CA THR A 27 -9.29 4.00 14.30
C THR A 27 -9.00 5.14 15.30
N PRO A 28 -9.30 4.94 16.59
CA PRO A 28 -8.92 5.91 17.62
C PRO A 28 -7.42 6.26 17.64
N LEU A 29 -6.56 5.31 17.22
CA LEU A 29 -5.12 5.56 17.08
C LEU A 29 -4.83 6.55 15.94
N GLY A 30 -5.44 6.35 14.77
CA GLY A 30 -5.31 7.27 13.64
C GLY A 30 -5.75 8.68 13.99
N THR A 31 -6.91 8.81 14.66
CA THR A 31 -7.43 10.11 15.15
C THR A 31 -6.47 10.78 16.14
N ARG A 32 -5.86 10.01 17.06
CA ARG A 32 -4.86 10.57 18.01
C ARG A 32 -3.61 11.08 17.28
N ILE A 33 -3.15 10.35 16.26
CA ILE A 33 -2.02 10.80 15.43
C ILE A 33 -2.38 12.09 14.69
N ASP A 34 -3.57 12.16 14.10
CA ASP A 34 -4.05 13.34 13.39
C ASP A 34 -4.12 14.56 14.33
N ASN A 35 -4.65 14.39 15.54
CA ASN A 35 -4.72 15.44 16.55
C ASN A 35 -3.32 15.90 16.99
N TYR A 36 -2.41 14.97 17.25
CA TYR A 36 -1.03 15.29 17.62
C TYR A 36 -0.30 16.08 16.52
N VAL A 37 -0.46 15.65 15.26
CA VAL A 37 0.14 16.35 14.12
C VAL A 37 -0.51 17.71 13.91
N TYR A 38 -1.84 17.82 14.06
CA TYR A 38 -2.55 19.09 14.01
C TYR A 38 -1.99 20.08 15.06
N ASP A 39 -1.84 19.67 16.32
CA ASP A 39 -1.29 20.50 17.38
C ASP A 39 0.16 20.93 17.06
N SER A 40 0.96 20.00 16.52
CA SER A 40 2.34 20.30 16.11
C SER A 40 2.39 21.33 14.96
N ILE A 41 1.53 21.17 13.95
CA ILE A 41 1.42 22.13 12.83
C ILE A 41 0.96 23.49 13.36
N PHE A 42 0.02 23.50 14.31
CA PHE A 42 -0.50 24.70 14.92
C PHE A 42 0.60 25.53 15.62
N LEU A 43 1.51 24.85 16.32
CA LEU A 43 2.67 25.49 16.98
C LEU A 43 3.73 25.99 15.98
N LEU A 44 3.90 25.30 14.85
CA LEU A 44 4.89 25.64 13.84
C LEU A 44 4.43 26.78 12.92
N TYR A 45 3.12 26.91 12.70
CA TYR A 45 2.57 27.90 11.78
C TYR A 45 2.24 29.18 12.53
N GLN A 46 2.95 30.25 12.22
CA GLN A 46 2.64 31.59 12.73
C GLN A 46 1.82 32.34 11.66
N PRO A 47 0.54 32.58 11.91
CA PRO A 47 -0.26 33.39 10.99
C PRO A 47 0.26 34.82 10.94
N PRO A 48 0.03 35.56 9.82
CA PRO A 48 0.35 36.96 9.77
C PRO A 48 -0.39 37.72 10.90
N PRO A 49 0.25 38.71 11.52
CA PRO A 49 -0.34 39.45 12.62
C PRO A 49 -1.59 40.22 12.20
N TRP A 50 -2.51 40.46 13.13
CA TRP A 50 -3.72 41.25 12.93
C TRP A 50 -4.12 41.97 14.20
N GLN A 51 -4.94 43.01 14.08
CA GLN A 51 -5.47 43.73 15.25
C GLN A 51 -6.66 42.96 15.83
N THR A 52 -6.58 42.59 17.10
CA THR A 52 -7.66 41.92 17.82
C THR A 52 -8.77 42.90 18.20
N GLU A 53 -10.02 42.46 18.07
CA GLU A 53 -11.21 43.21 18.48
C GLU A 53 -11.57 42.93 19.95
N SER A 54 -11.11 41.80 20.51
CA SER A 54 -11.39 41.38 21.87
C SER A 54 -10.30 41.76 22.85
N ILE A 55 -10.67 41.78 24.15
CA ILE A 55 -9.80 41.97 25.27
C ILE A 55 -10.34 41.16 26.47
N VAL A 56 -9.46 40.56 27.27
CA VAL A 56 -9.84 39.79 28.45
C VAL A 56 -9.65 40.64 29.69
N LEU A 57 -10.73 40.80 30.48
CA LEU A 57 -10.67 41.31 31.85
C LEU A 57 -10.53 40.09 32.77
N ALA A 58 -9.31 39.87 33.24
CA ALA A 58 -8.94 38.69 33.99
C ALA A 58 -9.13 38.88 35.49
N ILE A 59 -9.92 38.01 36.12
CA ILE A 59 -10.00 37.89 37.59
C ILE A 59 -8.98 36.80 37.97
N ASP A 60 -7.74 37.26 38.17
CA ASP A 60 -6.59 36.42 38.50
C ASP A 60 -6.38 36.26 40.01
N GLU A 61 -5.32 35.54 40.46
CA GLU A 61 -4.98 35.32 41.86
C GLU A 61 -4.88 36.65 42.65
N PRO A 62 -4.12 37.66 42.16
CA PRO A 62 -4.05 38.96 42.86
C PRO A 62 -5.40 39.66 42.97
N SER A 63 -6.23 39.53 41.91
CA SER A 63 -7.58 40.11 41.93
C SER A 63 -8.45 39.45 43.01
N LEU A 64 -8.49 38.12 43.06
CA LEU A 64 -9.24 37.38 44.05
C LEU A 64 -8.75 37.71 45.49
N ALA A 65 -7.44 37.73 45.69
CA ALA A 65 -6.87 38.07 47.01
C ALA A 65 -7.30 39.47 47.49
N ASN A 66 -7.38 40.43 46.55
CA ASN A 66 -7.81 41.81 46.86
C ASN A 66 -9.27 41.90 47.31
N PHE A 67 -10.14 40.98 46.86
CA PHE A 67 -11.57 40.95 47.17
C PHE A 67 -11.97 39.85 48.18
N GLY A 68 -11.04 39.26 48.91
CA GLY A 68 -11.33 38.25 49.93
C GLY A 68 -11.51 36.82 49.38
N GLY A 69 -10.91 36.50 48.24
CA GLY A 69 -10.95 35.20 47.62
C GLY A 69 -12.24 34.93 46.83
N LEU A 70 -12.57 33.62 46.63
CA LEU A 70 -13.77 33.21 45.89
C LEU A 70 -15.10 33.80 46.41
N PRO A 71 -15.33 33.96 47.73
CA PRO A 71 -16.54 34.62 48.21
C PRO A 71 -16.72 36.04 47.69
N GLY A 72 -15.63 36.77 47.44
CA GLY A 72 -15.65 38.14 46.92
C GLY A 72 -15.76 38.24 45.38
N LEU A 73 -15.90 37.13 44.67
CA LEU A 73 -15.93 37.10 43.20
C LEU A 73 -17.02 38.01 42.60
N ARG A 74 -18.19 38.10 43.22
CA ARG A 74 -19.28 38.99 42.77
C ARG A 74 -18.89 40.46 42.86
N LEU A 75 -18.25 40.86 43.96
CA LEU A 75 -17.75 42.22 44.16
C LEU A 75 -16.61 42.53 43.19
N ALA A 76 -15.69 41.58 42.99
CA ALA A 76 -14.61 41.73 42.02
C ALA A 76 -15.15 41.95 40.61
N LEU A 77 -16.15 41.15 40.20
CA LEU A 77 -16.78 41.28 38.88
C LEU A 77 -17.52 42.62 38.78
N ALA A 78 -18.29 43.01 39.81
CA ALA A 78 -19.01 44.30 39.84
C ALA A 78 -18.06 45.50 39.71
N GLU A 79 -16.99 45.51 40.46
CA GLU A 79 -15.97 46.58 40.41
C GLU A 79 -15.30 46.64 39.03
N GLY A 80 -14.91 45.48 38.48
CA GLY A 80 -14.33 45.41 37.14
C GLY A 80 -15.25 46.00 36.08
N LEU A 81 -16.53 45.66 36.11
CA LEU A 81 -17.53 46.18 35.16
C LEU A 81 -17.74 47.68 35.31
N GLN A 82 -17.80 48.18 36.56
CA GLN A 82 -17.93 49.63 36.83
C GLN A 82 -16.72 50.42 36.34
N LEU A 83 -15.50 49.88 36.49
CA LEU A 83 -14.28 50.52 36.01
C LEU A 83 -14.19 50.61 34.48
N ILE A 84 -14.70 49.61 33.73
CA ILE A 84 -14.65 49.62 32.29
C ILE A 84 -15.85 50.29 31.61
N ALA A 85 -17.00 50.41 32.31
CA ALA A 85 -18.22 50.96 31.74
C ALA A 85 -18.03 52.38 31.15
N PRO A 86 -17.30 53.34 31.79
CA PRO A 86 -17.06 54.66 31.23
C PRO A 86 -16.25 54.68 29.92
N ALA A 87 -15.44 53.61 29.70
CA ALA A 87 -14.65 53.49 28.46
C ALA A 87 -15.50 53.15 27.21
N GLY A 88 -16.73 52.72 27.37
CA GLY A 88 -17.65 52.40 26.29
C GLY A 88 -17.25 51.20 25.46
N PRO A 89 -17.09 49.99 26.05
CA PRO A 89 -16.89 48.78 25.30
C PRO A 89 -18.09 48.51 24.36
N LYS A 90 -17.86 47.90 23.20
CA LYS A 90 -18.95 47.56 22.24
C LYS A 90 -19.91 46.52 22.82
N ALA A 91 -19.38 45.52 23.53
CA ALA A 91 -20.14 44.53 24.27
C ALA A 91 -19.27 43.93 25.38
N VAL A 92 -19.91 43.38 26.40
CA VAL A 92 -19.23 42.73 27.54
C VAL A 92 -19.84 41.34 27.72
N ALA A 93 -19.06 40.32 27.49
CA ALA A 93 -19.41 38.92 27.73
C ALA A 93 -18.80 38.44 29.05
N VAL A 94 -19.65 38.04 29.97
CA VAL A 94 -19.24 37.54 31.29
C VAL A 94 -19.17 36.02 31.25
N ASP A 95 -18.03 35.44 31.68
CA ASP A 95 -17.82 34.00 31.82
C ASP A 95 -17.76 33.63 33.31
N VAL A 96 -18.77 34.03 34.05
CA VAL A 96 -18.97 33.68 35.45
C VAL A 96 -20.46 33.51 35.66
N ILE A 97 -20.89 32.33 36.09
CA ILE A 97 -22.26 32.06 36.51
C ILE A 97 -22.34 32.37 38.01
N PRO A 98 -22.95 33.47 38.44
CA PRO A 98 -23.05 33.82 39.85
C PRO A 98 -23.98 32.82 40.55
N ALA A 99 -23.43 31.93 41.38
CA ALA A 99 -24.24 30.99 42.17
C ALA A 99 -25.26 31.74 43.04
N ASP A 100 -26.43 31.14 43.26
CA ASP A 100 -27.43 31.73 44.15
C ASP A 100 -26.98 31.59 45.61
N ASN A 101 -26.31 32.60 46.11
CA ASN A 101 -25.94 32.69 47.54
C ASN A 101 -26.82 33.79 48.20
N THR A 102 -27.88 33.34 48.84
CA THR A 102 -28.84 34.23 49.55
C THR A 102 -28.22 34.94 50.75
N ALA A 103 -27.02 34.54 51.18
CA ALA A 103 -26.34 35.09 52.33
C ALA A 103 -25.69 36.45 52.08
N ASP A 104 -25.34 36.78 50.78
CA ASP A 104 -24.66 38.05 50.46
C ASP A 104 -25.53 38.92 49.52
N LYS A 105 -26.53 39.51 50.08
CA LYS A 105 -27.48 40.39 49.36
C LYS A 105 -26.82 41.70 48.92
N GLU A 106 -25.84 42.20 49.60
CA GLU A 106 -25.17 43.47 49.27
C GLU A 106 -24.31 43.30 48.00
N ALA A 107 -23.47 42.29 47.99
CA ALA A 107 -22.68 41.97 46.78
C ALA A 107 -23.58 41.64 45.56
N ALA A 108 -24.74 40.99 45.77
CA ALA A 108 -25.68 40.71 44.70
C ALA A 108 -26.35 42.01 44.17
N ASN A 109 -26.63 42.99 45.02
CA ASN A 109 -27.18 44.29 44.60
C ASN A 109 -26.13 45.11 43.86
N THR A 110 -24.90 45.15 44.35
CA THR A 110 -23.77 45.84 43.70
C THR A 110 -23.52 45.28 42.29
N LEU A 111 -23.57 43.93 42.16
CA LEU A 111 -23.41 43.27 40.85
C LEU A 111 -24.58 43.59 39.92
N GLU A 112 -25.80 43.66 40.43
CA GLU A 112 -26.96 44.03 39.64
C GLU A 112 -26.88 45.47 39.12
N ASP A 113 -26.41 46.41 39.94
CA ASP A 113 -26.19 47.79 39.53
C ASP A 113 -25.09 47.89 38.46
N ALA A 114 -24.02 47.12 38.61
CA ALA A 114 -22.98 47.03 37.59
C ALA A 114 -23.51 46.48 36.27
N PHE A 115 -24.33 45.42 36.32
CA PHE A 115 -24.96 44.84 35.10
C PHE A 115 -25.91 45.83 34.42
N ARG A 116 -26.70 46.59 35.21
CA ARG A 116 -27.59 47.63 34.68
C ARG A 116 -26.82 48.76 33.96
N ALA A 117 -25.64 49.10 34.48
CA ALA A 117 -24.79 50.13 33.91
C ALA A 117 -23.98 49.64 32.68
N THR A 118 -23.86 48.33 32.48
CA THR A 118 -23.06 47.74 31.40
C THR A 118 -23.89 47.66 30.12
N HIS A 119 -23.44 48.37 29.07
CA HIS A 119 -24.09 48.33 27.75
C HIS A 119 -23.75 47.03 27.03
N ASN A 120 -24.73 46.44 26.33
CA ASN A 120 -24.58 45.21 25.56
C ASN A 120 -23.98 44.05 26.37
N LEU A 121 -24.51 43.86 27.59
CA LEU A 121 -24.10 42.78 28.50
C LEU A 121 -24.58 41.41 27.93
N ILE A 122 -23.69 40.44 27.86
CA ILE A 122 -23.99 39.04 27.55
C ILE A 122 -23.65 38.19 28.76
N LEU A 123 -24.65 37.44 29.24
CA LEU A 123 -24.49 36.56 30.38
C LEU A 123 -24.33 35.09 29.97
N PRO A 124 -23.58 34.32 30.78
CA PRO A 124 -23.35 32.91 30.48
C PRO A 124 -24.52 32.02 30.93
N CYS A 125 -24.71 30.92 30.24
CA CYS A 125 -25.44 29.75 30.74
C CYS A 125 -24.62 28.49 30.45
N ASP A 126 -24.79 27.44 31.24
CA ASP A 126 -24.09 26.18 31.02
C ASP A 126 -25.06 25.00 31.02
N LEU A 127 -24.63 23.90 30.44
CA LEU A 127 -25.41 22.68 30.33
C LEU A 127 -25.26 21.87 31.62
N THR A 128 -26.36 21.62 32.29
CA THR A 128 -26.35 20.80 33.50
C THR A 128 -26.26 19.31 33.19
N ALA A 129 -25.73 18.50 34.11
CA ALA A 129 -25.68 17.05 33.99
C ALA A 129 -27.06 16.37 33.82
N ARG A 130 -28.17 17.07 34.11
CA ARG A 130 -29.56 16.61 34.00
C ARG A 130 -30.23 17.10 32.71
N SER A 131 -29.48 17.49 31.71
CA SER A 131 -29.98 17.97 30.41
C SER A 131 -30.89 19.19 30.46
N GLY A 132 -30.62 20.12 31.37
CA GLY A 132 -31.25 21.42 31.45
C GLY A 132 -30.21 22.55 31.37
N TRP A 133 -30.66 23.80 31.35
CA TRP A 133 -29.78 24.96 31.38
C TRP A 133 -29.61 25.50 32.82
N ASP A 134 -28.38 25.79 33.20
CA ASP A 134 -28.07 26.64 34.34
C ASP A 134 -28.07 28.09 33.84
N ASP A 135 -29.24 28.70 33.85
CA ASP A 135 -29.46 30.05 33.34
C ASP A 135 -29.11 31.12 34.41
N PRO A 136 -28.72 32.32 34.00
CA PRO A 136 -28.54 33.44 34.93
C PRO A 136 -29.82 33.72 35.71
N LEU A 137 -29.67 34.09 36.99
CA LEU A 137 -30.80 34.44 37.85
C LEU A 137 -31.69 35.49 37.16
N PRO A 138 -33.04 35.43 37.31
CA PRO A 138 -33.97 36.34 36.63
C PRO A 138 -33.68 37.81 36.90
N ARG A 139 -33.19 38.16 38.10
CA ARG A 139 -32.80 39.52 38.48
C ARG A 139 -31.63 40.06 37.67
N PHE A 140 -30.71 39.19 37.20
CA PHE A 140 -29.56 39.55 36.35
C PHE A 140 -29.91 39.48 34.88
N ARG A 141 -30.66 38.43 34.47
CA ARG A 141 -31.05 38.18 33.07
C ARG A 141 -31.77 39.34 32.43
N ARG A 142 -32.56 40.10 33.19
CA ARG A 142 -33.30 41.27 32.69
C ARG A 142 -32.42 42.41 32.15
N TRP A 143 -31.14 42.44 32.54
CA TRP A 143 -30.16 43.43 32.10
C TRP A 143 -29.30 42.94 30.93
N ALA A 144 -29.37 41.68 30.61
CA ALA A 144 -28.59 41.07 29.53
C ALA A 144 -29.22 41.35 28.16
N ALA A 145 -28.41 41.77 27.18
CA ALA A 145 -28.76 41.86 25.79
C ALA A 145 -28.89 40.48 25.14
N ALA A 146 -28.15 39.50 25.66
CA ALA A 146 -28.21 38.10 25.25
C ALA A 146 -27.74 37.15 26.37
N VAL A 147 -28.09 35.85 26.22
CA VAL A 147 -27.57 34.76 27.06
C VAL A 147 -26.97 33.72 26.14
N GLY A 148 -25.71 33.37 26.36
CA GLY A 148 -24.98 32.39 25.56
C GLY A 148 -24.36 31.30 26.41
N HIS A 149 -24.26 30.08 25.82
CA HIS A 149 -23.62 28.97 26.53
C HIS A 149 -22.10 29.07 26.52
N VAL A 150 -21.48 28.59 27.60
CA VAL A 150 -20.02 28.51 27.77
C VAL A 150 -19.50 27.08 27.65
N HIS A 151 -20.37 26.13 27.34
CA HIS A 151 -20.03 24.72 27.30
C HIS A 151 -19.02 24.41 26.20
N LEU A 152 -17.89 23.80 26.58
CA LEU A 152 -16.82 23.38 25.69
C LEU A 152 -16.84 21.86 25.54
N ASP A 153 -16.91 21.37 24.30
CA ASP A 153 -16.74 19.97 24.00
C ASP A 153 -15.25 19.64 23.81
N LEU A 154 -14.77 18.69 24.60
CA LEU A 154 -13.39 18.23 24.46
C LEU A 154 -13.31 17.09 23.47
N ASP A 155 -12.23 17.08 22.70
CA ASP A 155 -11.89 15.91 21.89
C ASP A 155 -11.60 14.68 22.78
N PRO A 156 -11.61 13.44 22.23
CA PRO A 156 -11.36 12.22 23.02
C PRO A 156 -10.02 12.18 23.76
N ASP A 157 -9.08 13.04 23.39
CA ASP A 157 -7.78 13.20 24.05
C ASP A 157 -7.79 14.26 25.18
N GLY A 158 -8.95 14.85 25.45
CA GLY A 158 -9.13 15.87 26.50
C GLY A 158 -8.70 17.28 26.11
N VAL A 159 -8.40 17.53 24.83
CA VAL A 159 -7.96 18.83 24.32
C VAL A 159 -9.14 19.58 23.70
N GLY A 160 -9.31 20.84 24.04
CA GLY A 160 -10.33 21.73 23.49
C GLY A 160 -9.86 22.35 22.17
N ARG A 161 -10.33 21.83 21.04
CA ARG A 161 -10.01 22.36 19.70
C ARG A 161 -11.21 22.98 19.01
N THR A 162 -12.40 22.64 19.48
CA THR A 162 -13.66 23.06 18.85
C THR A 162 -14.62 23.60 19.88
N LEU A 163 -15.43 24.57 19.45
CA LEU A 163 -16.57 25.08 20.21
C LEU A 163 -17.85 24.80 19.41
N ALA A 164 -18.82 24.15 20.01
CA ALA A 164 -20.15 24.08 19.42
C ALA A 164 -20.78 25.49 19.44
N LEU A 165 -21.14 26.02 18.27
CA LEU A 165 -21.80 27.33 18.21
C LEU A 165 -23.25 27.28 18.67
N GLU A 166 -23.84 26.09 18.70
CA GLU A 166 -25.20 25.82 19.12
C GLU A 166 -25.23 24.61 20.05
N LYS A 167 -25.98 24.72 21.14
CA LYS A 167 -26.32 23.61 22.05
C LYS A 167 -27.81 23.62 22.32
N ALA A 168 -28.38 22.47 22.55
CA ALA A 168 -29.78 22.29 22.89
C ALA A 168 -29.94 21.44 24.14
N ALA A 169 -30.83 21.86 25.03
CA ALA A 169 -31.31 21.11 26.18
C ALA A 169 -32.81 20.90 26.02
N GLY A 170 -33.24 19.71 25.60
CA GLY A 170 -34.61 19.47 25.19
C GLY A 170 -35.01 20.31 23.96
N HIS A 171 -36.00 21.18 24.11
CA HIS A 171 -36.45 22.09 23.05
C HIS A 171 -35.78 23.48 23.10
N ASP A 172 -35.03 23.77 24.19
CA ASP A 172 -34.38 25.06 24.36
C ASP A 172 -32.98 25.06 23.74
N ARG A 173 -32.79 25.91 22.73
CA ARG A 173 -31.52 26.13 22.04
C ARG A 173 -30.82 27.37 22.59
N ARG A 174 -29.50 27.30 22.71
CA ARG A 174 -28.64 28.43 23.06
C ARG A 174 -27.45 28.51 22.12
N TRP A 175 -27.10 29.73 21.74
CA TRP A 175 -25.88 30.03 21.00
C TRP A 175 -24.70 30.13 21.92
N ALA A 176 -23.50 29.88 21.43
CA ALA A 176 -22.28 30.06 22.20
C ALA A 176 -22.11 31.54 22.61
N LEU A 177 -21.55 31.78 23.80
CA LEU A 177 -21.29 33.11 24.34
C LEU A 177 -20.46 33.96 23.35
N SER A 178 -19.46 33.38 22.72
CA SER A 178 -18.62 34.04 21.70
C SER A 178 -19.42 34.46 20.45
N LEU A 179 -20.37 33.66 20.01
CA LEU A 179 -21.23 33.97 18.87
C LEU A 179 -22.24 35.05 19.23
N GLU A 180 -22.82 35.01 20.45
CA GLU A 180 -23.72 36.06 20.95
C GLU A 180 -22.98 37.37 21.11
N ALA A 181 -21.74 37.35 21.60
CA ALA A 181 -20.89 38.53 21.70
C ALA A 181 -20.64 39.15 20.33
N PHE A 182 -20.40 38.31 19.30
CA PHE A 182 -20.25 38.80 17.94
C PHE A 182 -21.54 39.38 17.38
N ARG A 183 -22.67 38.68 17.54
CA ARG A 183 -23.99 39.12 17.11
C ARG A 183 -24.40 40.47 17.72
N VAL A 184 -24.27 40.56 19.04
CA VAL A 184 -24.63 41.81 19.76
C VAL A 184 -23.71 42.95 19.37
N SER A 185 -22.41 42.72 19.22
CA SER A 185 -21.45 43.77 18.85
C SER A 185 -21.68 44.31 17.43
N ARG A 186 -22.29 43.52 16.54
CA ARG A 186 -22.64 43.93 15.17
C ARG A 186 -24.09 44.42 15.03
N GLY A 187 -24.92 44.31 16.12
CA GLY A 187 -26.35 44.62 16.07
C GLY A 187 -27.12 43.78 15.01
N ALA A 188 -26.65 42.56 14.76
CA ALA A 188 -27.14 41.69 13.70
C ALA A 188 -28.04 40.57 14.23
N THR A 189 -28.73 39.87 13.31
CA THR A 189 -29.44 38.61 13.57
C THR A 189 -28.66 37.45 13.02
N ILE A 190 -28.87 36.23 13.57
CA ILE A 190 -28.29 35.00 13.05
C ILE A 190 -29.25 34.43 12.02
N LEU A 191 -28.77 34.24 10.79
CA LEU A 191 -29.48 33.54 9.73
C LEU A 191 -28.87 32.14 9.58
N GLU A 192 -29.72 31.12 9.57
CA GLU A 192 -29.29 29.74 9.59
C GLU A 192 -29.47 29.10 8.22
N THR A 193 -28.43 28.45 7.71
CA THR A 193 -28.50 27.51 6.60
C THR A 193 -28.08 26.11 7.05
N ALA A 194 -28.21 25.11 6.17
CA ALA A 194 -27.76 23.76 6.48
C ALA A 194 -26.23 23.66 6.67
N HIS A 195 -25.49 24.56 6.05
CA HIS A 195 -24.02 24.51 6.02
C HIS A 195 -23.34 25.63 6.78
N ASP A 196 -24.01 26.76 6.95
CA ASP A 196 -23.41 27.99 7.47
C ASP A 196 -24.34 28.71 8.43
N LEU A 197 -23.76 29.59 9.26
CA LEU A 197 -24.45 30.65 9.98
C LEU A 197 -24.02 31.99 9.41
N GLU A 198 -24.96 32.87 9.12
CA GLU A 198 -24.68 34.23 8.66
C GLU A 198 -25.02 35.23 9.76
N VAL A 199 -24.06 36.08 10.12
CA VAL A 199 -24.25 37.13 11.13
C VAL A 199 -23.74 38.43 10.56
N GLY A 200 -24.68 39.30 10.15
CA GLY A 200 -24.35 40.49 9.39
C GLY A 200 -23.76 40.17 8.03
N ASP A 201 -22.53 40.59 7.80
CA ASP A 201 -21.76 40.34 6.58
C ASP A 201 -20.84 39.13 6.65
N VAL A 202 -20.78 38.43 7.83
CA VAL A 202 -19.89 37.31 8.07
C VAL A 202 -20.64 36.01 7.91
N LYS A 203 -20.09 35.16 7.04
CA LYS A 203 -20.53 33.78 6.82
C LYS A 203 -19.62 32.79 7.56
N ILE A 204 -20.17 32.16 8.58
CA ILE A 204 -19.46 31.22 9.47
C ILE A 204 -19.71 29.79 8.98
N PRO A 205 -18.69 29.04 8.53
CA PRO A 205 -18.85 27.65 8.14
C PRO A 205 -19.20 26.79 9.39
N ALA A 206 -20.44 26.39 9.51
CA ALA A 206 -20.96 25.66 10.67
C ALA A 206 -22.09 24.72 10.24
N THR A 207 -21.73 23.54 9.74
CA THR A 207 -22.67 22.56 9.22
C THR A 207 -23.54 21.96 10.32
N LEU A 208 -24.85 21.95 10.12
CA LEU A 208 -25.81 21.41 11.08
C LEU A 208 -25.53 19.91 11.37
N ALA A 209 -25.21 19.12 10.36
CA ALA A 209 -24.88 17.70 10.51
C ALA A 209 -23.63 17.45 11.39
N ALA A 210 -22.75 18.42 11.54
CA ALA A 210 -21.58 18.37 12.42
C ALA A 210 -21.82 19.10 13.76
N GLY A 211 -23.07 19.33 14.16
CA GLY A 211 -23.41 20.01 15.41
C GLY A 211 -22.99 21.47 15.45
N ARG A 212 -22.91 22.15 14.30
CA ARG A 212 -22.47 23.54 14.15
C ARG A 212 -21.17 23.85 14.91
N SER A 213 -20.20 22.95 14.84
CA SER A 213 -18.94 23.08 15.56
C SER A 213 -17.98 24.01 14.81
N LEU A 214 -17.41 24.98 15.53
CA LEU A 214 -16.36 25.89 15.09
C LEU A 214 -15.01 25.39 15.58
N ARG A 215 -14.05 25.17 14.69
CA ARG A 215 -12.66 24.91 15.06
C ARG A 215 -11.97 26.23 15.42
N ILE A 216 -11.49 26.31 16.65
CA ILE A 216 -10.91 27.55 17.19
C ILE A 216 -9.50 27.74 16.61
N ARG A 217 -9.23 28.94 16.10
CA ARG A 217 -7.89 29.36 15.75
C ARG A 217 -7.29 30.15 16.90
N PHE A 218 -6.59 29.43 17.77
CA PHE A 218 -5.94 30.02 18.93
C PHE A 218 -4.87 31.02 18.53
N VAL A 219 -4.78 32.10 19.29
CA VAL A 219 -3.78 33.15 19.14
C VAL A 219 -3.06 33.36 20.44
N PRO A 220 -1.85 33.92 20.42
CA PRO A 220 -1.12 34.26 21.63
C PRO A 220 -1.95 35.19 22.54
N LEU A 221 -1.84 34.94 23.84
CA LEU A 221 -2.27 35.90 24.84
C LEU A 221 -1.08 36.77 25.18
N ALA A 222 -1.27 38.09 25.27
CA ALA A 222 -0.23 39.00 25.65
C ALA A 222 0.29 38.65 27.07
N LYS A 223 1.57 38.32 27.21
CA LYS A 223 2.17 38.01 28.50
C LYS A 223 2.19 39.25 29.37
N ARG A 224 1.94 39.04 30.68
CA ARG A 224 1.90 40.06 31.74
C ARG A 224 3.10 41.01 31.73
N ASP A 225 4.29 40.52 31.38
CA ASP A 225 5.54 41.29 31.41
C ASP A 225 5.70 42.33 30.29
N SER A 226 4.91 42.20 29.21
CA SER A 226 4.95 43.14 28.10
C SER A 226 4.13 44.43 28.34
N ILE A 227 3.23 44.39 29.33
CA ILE A 227 2.35 45.50 29.67
C ILE A 227 3.05 46.52 30.61
N GLU A 228 4.05 46.09 31.38
CA GLU A 228 4.77 46.93 32.35
C GLU A 228 5.85 47.86 31.77
N ARG A 229 6.22 47.69 30.50
CA ARG A 229 7.41 48.37 29.96
C ARG A 229 7.20 49.62 29.13
N ASP A 230 5.96 50.08 28.88
CA ASP A 230 5.88 51.25 28.03
C ASP A 230 4.70 52.21 28.36
N ASP A 231 5.09 53.38 28.85
CA ASP A 231 4.21 54.53 29.11
C ASP A 231 3.78 55.26 27.82
N ARG A 232 4.32 54.90 26.66
CA ARG A 232 3.99 55.58 25.38
C ARG A 232 4.14 54.67 24.18
N THR A 233 3.03 54.22 23.58
CA THR A 233 2.93 53.88 22.17
C THR A 233 3.49 52.55 21.61
N GLU A 234 4.07 51.66 22.38
CA GLU A 234 4.27 50.30 21.87
C GLU A 234 3.13 49.40 22.32
N LEU A 235 2.15 49.57 21.74
CA LEU A 235 1.12 48.77 21.10
C LEU A 235 1.31 47.27 21.27
N GLN A 236 0.28 46.68 21.87
CA GLN A 236 -0.24 45.39 21.52
C GLN A 236 0.51 44.85 20.30
N LYS A 237 1.35 43.85 20.47
CA LYS A 237 1.88 43.13 19.31
C LYS A 237 0.70 42.65 18.47
N ASP A 238 0.67 43.03 17.23
CA ASP A 238 -0.37 42.59 16.33
C ASP A 238 -0.49 41.04 16.41
N GLY A 239 -1.72 40.55 16.61
CA GLY A 239 -2.00 39.11 16.68
C GLY A 239 -2.07 38.53 18.12
N GLU A 240 -2.01 39.35 19.19
CA GLU A 240 -2.18 38.88 20.58
C GLU A 240 -3.49 39.43 21.16
N ILE A 241 -4.23 38.60 21.91
CA ILE A 241 -5.38 39.06 22.70
C ILE A 241 -4.86 39.71 24.01
N PRO A 242 -5.14 41.00 24.25
CA PRO A 242 -4.74 41.66 25.48
C PRO A 242 -5.46 41.03 26.67
N VAL A 243 -4.72 40.75 27.75
CA VAL A 243 -5.25 40.28 29.02
C VAL A 243 -4.89 41.31 30.08
N ILE A 244 -5.89 41.96 30.67
CA ILE A 244 -5.71 42.94 31.73
C ILE A 244 -6.24 42.36 33.03
N SER A 245 -5.38 42.28 34.06
CA SER A 245 -5.77 41.89 35.41
C SER A 245 -6.70 42.93 36.02
N LEU A 246 -7.77 42.48 36.67
CA LEU A 246 -8.65 43.36 37.41
C LEU A 246 -7.89 44.12 38.52
N LYS A 247 -6.91 43.48 39.17
CA LYS A 247 -6.07 44.16 40.17
C LYS A 247 -5.24 45.29 39.56
N GLN A 248 -4.65 45.05 38.37
CA GLN A 248 -3.94 46.12 37.65
C GLN A 248 -4.86 47.26 37.24
N LEU A 249 -6.06 46.94 36.77
CA LEU A 249 -7.07 47.94 36.42
C LEU A 249 -7.52 48.74 37.63
N TYR A 250 -7.68 48.07 38.78
CA TYR A 250 -8.03 48.71 40.07
C TYR A 250 -6.93 49.65 40.54
N ASP A 251 -5.67 49.26 40.43
CA ASP A 251 -4.53 50.09 40.83
C ASP A 251 -4.25 51.23 39.83
N GLN A 252 -4.59 51.01 38.55
CA GLN A 252 -4.30 51.94 37.46
C GLN A 252 -5.54 52.17 36.58
N HIS A 253 -6.45 53.06 37.02
CA HIS A 253 -7.71 53.36 36.32
C HIS A 253 -7.50 53.83 34.89
N ALA A 254 -6.32 54.37 34.52
CA ALA A 254 -6.00 54.79 33.16
C ALA A 254 -6.05 53.62 32.15
N LEU A 255 -5.86 52.36 32.58
CA LEU A 255 -5.96 51.17 31.77
C LEU A 255 -7.38 50.92 31.22
N ALA A 256 -8.41 51.50 31.86
CA ALA A 256 -9.79 51.39 31.41
C ALA A 256 -9.96 51.88 29.95
N ARG A 257 -9.17 52.87 29.51
CA ARG A 257 -9.21 53.38 28.11
C ARG A 257 -8.93 52.31 27.06
N ARG A 258 -8.20 51.23 27.39
CA ARG A 258 -7.89 50.12 26.46
C ARG A 258 -9.13 49.28 26.11
N PHE A 259 -10.19 49.37 26.91
CA PHE A 259 -11.45 48.66 26.64
C PHE A 259 -12.36 49.43 25.69
N ALA A 260 -12.02 50.67 25.36
CA ALA A 260 -12.84 51.53 24.47
C ALA A 260 -13.05 50.88 23.10
N GLY A 261 -14.31 50.69 22.74
CA GLY A 261 -14.68 50.08 21.45
C GLY A 261 -14.31 48.61 21.24
N LYS A 262 -13.79 47.94 22.27
CA LYS A 262 -13.44 46.50 22.25
C LYS A 262 -14.60 45.63 22.73
N ILE A 263 -14.51 44.33 22.43
CA ILE A 263 -15.36 43.32 23.04
C ILE A 263 -14.65 42.76 24.23
N VAL A 264 -15.26 42.86 25.40
CA VAL A 264 -14.66 42.46 26.67
C VAL A 264 -15.15 41.06 27.04
N PHE A 265 -14.22 40.15 27.31
CA PHE A 265 -14.51 38.88 27.95
C PHE A 265 -14.04 38.97 29.42
N ALA A 266 -15.00 39.00 30.36
CA ALA A 266 -14.70 39.10 31.79
C ALA A 266 -14.90 37.73 32.45
N GLY A 267 -13.84 37.21 33.07
CA GLY A 267 -13.90 35.87 33.68
C GLY A 267 -12.74 35.55 34.59
N VAL A 268 -12.80 34.38 35.23
CA VAL A 268 -11.80 33.91 36.20
C VAL A 268 -10.64 33.26 35.46
N THR A 269 -9.43 33.78 35.68
CA THR A 269 -8.19 33.18 35.14
C THR A 269 -7.28 32.62 36.25
N ALA A 270 -7.68 32.79 37.53
CA ALA A 270 -6.98 32.28 38.69
C ALA A 270 -6.88 30.75 38.66
N GLN A 271 -5.67 30.20 38.85
CA GLN A 271 -5.44 28.76 38.80
C GLN A 271 -6.07 27.99 39.96
N THR A 272 -6.11 28.63 41.14
CA THR A 272 -6.66 28.06 42.37
C THR A 272 -8.19 28.05 42.40
N ALA A 273 -8.81 28.93 41.65
CA ALA A 273 -10.26 29.17 41.68
C ALA A 273 -11.00 28.62 40.45
N ALA A 274 -10.35 28.52 39.31
CA ALA A 274 -10.98 28.07 38.06
C ALA A 274 -10.91 26.55 37.95
N LYS A 275 -12.06 25.90 38.10
CA LYS A 275 -12.27 24.49 37.64
C LYS A 275 -12.35 24.40 36.11
N ASP A 276 -12.55 25.52 35.44
CA ASP A 276 -12.75 25.67 34.02
C ASP A 276 -11.44 26.04 33.31
N ARG A 277 -10.54 25.06 33.25
CA ARG A 277 -9.26 25.17 32.52
C ARG A 277 -9.05 23.94 31.67
N TRP A 278 -8.76 24.16 30.40
CA TRP A 278 -8.69 23.08 29.42
C TRP A 278 -7.37 23.08 28.64
N PRO A 279 -6.76 21.92 28.39
CA PRO A 279 -5.66 21.81 27.44
C PRO A 279 -6.08 22.32 26.07
N THR A 280 -5.22 23.06 25.40
CA THR A 280 -5.44 23.59 24.04
C THR A 280 -4.23 23.30 23.15
N PRO A 281 -4.38 23.29 21.83
CA PRO A 281 -3.25 23.07 20.90
C PRO A 281 -2.12 24.10 21.05
N TYR A 282 -2.45 25.26 21.53
CA TYR A 282 -1.53 26.40 21.59
C TYR A 282 -0.68 26.44 22.84
N SER A 283 -1.21 26.03 23.97
CA SER A 283 -0.55 26.22 25.27
C SER A 283 -0.26 24.90 26.00
N PRO A 284 0.96 24.68 26.47
CA PRO A 284 1.28 23.50 27.29
C PRO A 284 0.60 23.56 28.67
N THR A 285 0.20 24.77 29.12
CA THR A 285 -0.59 24.96 30.34
C THR A 285 -2.07 25.08 29.99
N PRO A 286 -2.99 24.46 30.76
CA PRO A 286 -4.42 24.60 30.52
C PRO A 286 -4.86 26.05 30.49
N MET A 287 -5.61 26.45 29.47
CA MET A 287 -6.14 27.77 29.21
C MET A 287 -7.46 27.96 29.98
N ALA A 288 -7.74 29.13 30.50
CA ALA A 288 -9.02 29.41 31.17
C ALA A 288 -10.17 29.51 30.15
N GLY A 289 -11.40 29.12 30.53
CA GLY A 289 -12.58 29.15 29.66
C GLY A 289 -12.79 30.51 29.00
N VAL A 290 -12.69 31.60 29.76
CA VAL A 290 -12.82 32.96 29.23
C VAL A 290 -11.81 33.29 28.13
N GLU A 291 -10.58 32.76 28.21
CA GLU A 291 -9.54 32.95 27.20
C GLU A 291 -9.85 32.16 25.95
N ILE A 292 -10.42 30.93 26.08
CA ILE A 292 -10.87 30.09 24.96
C ILE A 292 -12.04 30.77 24.24
N LEU A 293 -12.99 31.32 24.98
CA LEU A 293 -14.14 32.05 24.42
C LEU A 293 -13.71 33.30 23.65
N ALA A 294 -12.72 34.04 24.17
CA ALA A 294 -12.12 35.18 23.44
C ALA A 294 -11.45 34.76 22.14
N ASN A 295 -10.73 33.61 22.14
CA ASN A 295 -10.14 33.05 20.93
C ASN A 295 -11.19 32.57 19.90
N ALA A 296 -12.30 31.99 20.38
CA ALA A 296 -13.41 31.61 19.51
C ALA A 296 -14.06 32.85 18.87
N TYR A 297 -14.23 33.94 19.66
CA TYR A 297 -14.71 35.23 19.13
C TYR A 297 -13.76 35.77 18.04
N GLU A 298 -12.46 35.82 18.28
CA GLU A 298 -11.48 36.30 17.30
C GLU A 298 -11.48 35.45 16.02
N THR A 299 -11.68 34.13 16.15
CA THR A 299 -11.82 33.25 14.99
C THR A 299 -12.98 33.68 14.08
N ILE A 300 -14.12 34.09 14.69
CA ILE A 300 -15.30 34.57 13.97
C ILE A 300 -15.06 35.98 13.41
N ALA A 301 -14.58 36.90 14.25
CA ALA A 301 -14.40 38.30 13.90
C ALA A 301 -13.39 38.51 12.77
N GLN A 302 -12.32 37.72 12.77
CA GLN A 302 -11.26 37.76 11.76
C GLN A 302 -11.56 36.85 10.54
N GLN A 303 -12.67 36.12 10.52
CA GLN A 303 -13.08 35.20 9.47
C GLN A 303 -11.99 34.13 9.13
N ARG A 304 -11.21 33.72 10.13
CA ARG A 304 -10.09 32.79 9.95
C ARG A 304 -10.51 31.35 10.28
N PHE A 305 -11.53 30.90 9.56
CA PHE A 305 -12.13 29.59 9.79
C PHE A 305 -11.22 28.47 9.32
N LEU A 306 -10.99 27.50 10.21
CA LEU A 306 -10.32 26.25 9.87
C LEU A 306 -11.39 25.23 9.46
N THR A 307 -11.41 24.87 8.17
CA THR A 307 -12.36 23.91 7.63
C THR A 307 -11.72 22.54 7.44
N SER A 308 -12.40 21.48 7.85
CA SER A 308 -11.91 20.12 7.61
C SER A 308 -12.05 19.74 6.15
N ALA A 309 -11.01 19.09 5.59
CA ALA A 309 -11.09 18.52 4.24
C ALA A 309 -12.23 17.50 4.17
N PRO A 310 -13.09 17.55 3.15
CA PRO A 310 -14.19 16.60 3.01
C PRO A 310 -13.65 15.17 2.81
N ALA A 311 -14.30 14.17 3.41
CA ALA A 311 -13.83 12.79 3.42
C ALA A 311 -13.56 12.22 2.02
N TRP A 312 -14.40 12.59 1.03
CA TRP A 312 -14.19 12.14 -0.35
C TRP A 312 -12.87 12.63 -0.95
N SER A 313 -12.43 13.86 -0.61
CA SER A 313 -11.17 14.43 -1.12
C SER A 313 -9.95 13.72 -0.50
N VAL A 314 -10.05 13.33 0.77
CA VAL A 314 -9.02 12.55 1.45
C VAL A 314 -8.88 11.18 0.80
N VAL A 315 -9.99 10.48 0.57
CA VAL A 315 -10.01 9.17 -0.09
C VAL A 315 -9.49 9.27 -1.52
N ALA A 316 -9.93 10.27 -2.29
CA ALA A 316 -9.46 10.50 -3.66
C ALA A 316 -7.95 10.74 -3.70
N PHE A 317 -7.43 11.52 -2.77
CA PHE A 317 -5.98 11.75 -2.66
C PHE A 317 -5.22 10.47 -2.33
N CYS A 318 -5.71 9.64 -1.41
CA CYS A 318 -5.11 8.35 -1.08
C CYS A 318 -5.13 7.37 -2.26
N ILE A 319 -6.19 7.36 -3.07
CA ILE A 319 -6.24 6.60 -4.33
C ILE A 319 -5.15 7.09 -5.30
N LEU A 320 -5.02 8.41 -5.46
CA LEU A 320 -4.00 9.01 -6.32
C LEU A 320 -2.58 8.66 -5.86
N LEU A 321 -2.30 8.70 -4.54
CA LEU A 321 -1.02 8.26 -3.97
C LEU A 321 -0.74 6.79 -4.29
N THR A 322 -1.73 5.92 -4.07
CA THR A 322 -1.61 4.48 -4.36
C THR A 322 -1.32 4.24 -5.84
N ALA A 323 -2.05 4.92 -6.72
CA ALA A 323 -1.84 4.83 -8.17
C ALA A 323 -0.45 5.34 -8.58
N ALA A 324 -0.02 6.49 -8.03
CA ALA A 324 1.30 7.06 -8.32
C ALA A 324 2.44 6.13 -7.91
N VAL A 325 2.39 5.58 -6.70
CA VAL A 325 3.36 4.57 -6.24
C VAL A 325 3.30 3.32 -7.13
N GLY A 326 2.10 2.82 -7.40
CA GLY A 326 1.90 1.64 -8.25
C GLY A 326 2.49 1.80 -9.64
N VAL A 327 2.26 2.93 -10.29
CA VAL A 327 2.79 3.28 -11.61
C VAL A 327 4.31 3.45 -11.57
N ALA A 328 4.85 4.12 -10.54
CA ALA A 328 6.29 4.31 -10.39
C ALA A 328 7.02 2.96 -10.36
N PHE A 329 6.54 1.99 -9.57
CA PHE A 329 7.13 0.66 -9.48
C PHE A 329 6.83 -0.26 -10.68
N ALA A 330 5.79 0.02 -11.45
CA ALA A 330 5.47 -0.74 -12.66
C ALA A 330 6.28 -0.30 -13.89
N TRP A 331 6.57 1.00 -14.02
CA TRP A 331 7.16 1.58 -15.24
C TRP A 331 8.63 1.98 -15.10
N LEU A 332 9.07 2.35 -13.90
CA LEU A 332 10.45 2.73 -13.68
C LEU A 332 11.31 1.51 -13.33
N SER A 333 12.58 1.54 -13.66
CA SER A 333 13.55 0.47 -13.39
C SER A 333 14.74 0.97 -12.54
N GLY A 334 15.47 0.04 -11.94
CA GLY A 334 16.62 0.35 -11.11
C GLY A 334 16.23 1.10 -9.83
N TRP A 335 16.88 2.22 -9.55
CA TRP A 335 16.67 3.04 -8.36
C TRP A 335 15.57 4.12 -8.51
N TRP A 336 15.12 4.40 -9.72
CA TRP A 336 14.15 5.46 -10.01
C TRP A 336 12.80 5.29 -9.32
N PRO A 337 12.19 4.09 -9.21
CA PRO A 337 10.95 3.92 -8.46
C PRO A 337 11.08 4.30 -6.98
N TYR A 338 12.22 4.02 -6.36
CA TYR A 338 12.47 4.38 -4.96
C TYR A 338 12.61 5.88 -4.76
N ILE A 339 13.29 6.58 -5.69
CA ILE A 339 13.42 8.04 -5.68
C ILE A 339 12.05 8.69 -5.88
N ALA A 340 11.26 8.21 -6.85
CA ALA A 340 9.91 8.70 -7.09
C ALA A 340 9.01 8.49 -5.86
N ALA A 341 9.06 7.30 -5.26
CA ALA A 341 8.30 7.00 -4.06
C ALA A 341 8.72 7.86 -2.86
N LEU A 342 10.01 8.16 -2.70
CA LEU A 342 10.48 9.08 -1.67
C LEU A 342 9.90 10.48 -1.87
N GLY A 343 9.83 10.98 -3.11
CA GLY A 343 9.16 12.24 -3.44
C GLY A 343 7.65 12.22 -3.09
N ILE A 344 6.96 11.12 -3.42
CA ILE A 344 5.55 10.93 -3.08
C ILE A 344 5.34 10.90 -1.56
N LEU A 345 6.20 10.18 -0.83
CA LEU A 345 6.19 10.15 0.64
C LEU A 345 6.41 11.54 1.23
N ALA A 346 7.40 12.28 0.76
CA ALA A 346 7.65 13.65 1.19
C ALA A 346 6.44 14.55 0.94
N GLY A 347 5.78 14.44 -0.22
CA GLY A 347 4.56 15.14 -0.56
C GLY A 347 3.39 14.77 0.38
N ALA A 348 3.22 13.49 0.72
CA ALA A 348 2.18 13.05 1.65
C ALA A 348 2.38 13.60 3.06
N HIS A 349 3.65 13.76 3.52
CA HIS A 349 3.96 14.38 4.82
C HIS A 349 3.80 15.90 4.79
N ALA A 350 4.15 16.56 3.70
CA ALA A 350 4.08 18.01 3.58
C ALA A 350 2.65 18.56 3.35
N LEU A 351 1.77 17.75 2.75
CA LEU A 351 0.42 18.18 2.38
C LEU A 351 -0.41 18.72 3.55
N PRO A 352 -0.48 18.07 4.74
CA PRO A 352 -1.27 18.58 5.86
C PRO A 352 -0.81 19.98 6.29
N TYR A 353 0.50 20.23 6.32
CA TYR A 353 1.04 21.55 6.61
C TYR A 353 0.67 22.56 5.51
N ALA A 354 0.85 22.22 4.24
CA ALA A 354 0.50 23.09 3.13
C ALA A 354 -1.02 23.39 3.04
N ALA A 355 -1.87 22.43 3.39
CA ALA A 355 -3.31 22.63 3.52
C ALA A 355 -3.65 23.58 4.67
N PHE A 356 -3.00 23.40 5.83
CA PHE A 356 -3.22 24.22 7.01
C PHE A 356 -2.89 25.70 6.76
N THR A 357 -1.84 26.02 5.99
CA THR A 357 -1.53 27.40 5.59
C THR A 357 -2.64 28.04 4.77
N ARG A 358 -3.51 27.24 4.16
CA ARG A 358 -4.72 27.68 3.43
C ARG A 358 -6.01 27.54 4.25
N ASN A 359 -5.91 27.41 5.55
CA ASN A 359 -7.03 27.22 6.49
C ASN A 359 -7.80 25.90 6.30
N ILE A 360 -7.18 24.88 5.66
CA ILE A 360 -7.78 23.57 5.47
C ILE A 360 -7.06 22.58 6.38
N VAL A 361 -7.82 21.92 7.25
CA VAL A 361 -7.31 20.82 8.09
C VAL A 361 -7.41 19.53 7.31
N PHE A 362 -6.28 19.03 6.82
CA PHE A 362 -6.18 17.77 6.13
C PHE A 362 -5.63 16.70 7.07
N PRO A 363 -6.31 15.56 7.25
CA PRO A 363 -5.84 14.52 8.17
C PRO A 363 -4.51 13.92 7.68
N PHE A 364 -3.57 13.75 8.60
CA PHE A 364 -2.22 13.26 8.34
C PHE A 364 -2.19 11.73 8.17
N SER A 365 -2.91 11.02 9.07
CA SER A 365 -2.81 9.56 9.17
C SER A 365 -3.24 8.82 7.90
N PRO A 366 -4.34 9.17 7.17
CA PRO A 366 -4.72 8.47 5.94
C PRO A 366 -3.71 8.67 4.83
N ALA A 367 -3.20 9.89 4.64
CA ALA A 367 -2.25 10.20 3.57
C ALA A 367 -0.92 9.47 3.77
N VAL A 368 -0.37 9.55 4.98
CA VAL A 368 0.94 9.00 5.30
C VAL A 368 0.92 7.48 5.42
N SER A 369 -0.09 6.90 6.09
CA SER A 369 -0.22 5.44 6.18
C SER A 369 -0.43 4.80 4.81
N THR A 370 -1.24 5.42 3.94
CA THR A 370 -1.43 4.95 2.56
C THR A 370 -0.13 5.00 1.78
N ALA A 371 0.61 6.12 1.82
CA ALA A 371 1.87 6.27 1.12
C ALA A 371 2.91 5.24 1.57
N TRP A 372 3.06 5.01 2.89
CA TRP A 372 3.99 4.03 3.43
C TRP A 372 3.60 2.58 3.12
N LEU A 373 2.35 2.20 3.35
CA LEU A 373 1.92 0.82 3.13
C LEU A 373 1.98 0.44 1.64
N THR A 374 1.56 1.33 0.75
CA THR A 374 1.66 1.09 -0.69
C THR A 374 3.11 1.07 -1.16
N PHE A 375 3.97 1.94 -0.65
CA PHE A 375 5.41 1.92 -0.92
C PHE A 375 6.06 0.59 -0.50
N VAL A 376 5.86 0.17 0.76
CA VAL A 376 6.43 -1.09 1.28
C VAL A 376 5.92 -2.29 0.48
N THR A 377 4.63 -2.31 0.15
CA THR A 377 4.02 -3.38 -0.65
C THR A 377 4.61 -3.43 -2.06
N ALA A 378 4.74 -2.29 -2.73
CA ALA A 378 5.30 -2.20 -4.07
C ALA A 378 6.79 -2.59 -4.10
N ALA A 379 7.58 -2.11 -3.13
CA ALA A 379 8.99 -2.43 -2.99
C ALA A 379 9.22 -3.93 -2.70
N ALA A 380 8.44 -4.52 -1.79
CA ALA A 380 8.49 -5.95 -1.50
C ALA A 380 8.13 -6.80 -2.72
N TRP A 381 7.08 -6.42 -3.45
CA TRP A 381 6.70 -7.10 -4.69
C TRP A 381 7.81 -7.04 -5.73
N GLN A 382 8.39 -5.86 -5.98
CA GLN A 382 9.48 -5.70 -6.94
C GLN A 382 10.70 -6.52 -6.54
N HIS A 383 11.09 -6.51 -5.27
CA HIS A 383 12.20 -7.32 -4.76
C HIS A 383 11.96 -8.83 -4.97
N LEU A 384 10.79 -9.33 -4.61
CA LEU A 384 10.43 -10.74 -4.79
C LEU A 384 10.37 -11.15 -6.27
N TYR A 385 9.83 -10.27 -7.12
CA TYR A 385 9.74 -10.51 -8.56
C TYR A 385 11.12 -10.56 -9.23
N VAL A 386 11.98 -9.59 -8.93
CA VAL A 386 13.36 -9.54 -9.44
C VAL A 386 14.16 -10.75 -8.96
N ARG A 387 14.06 -11.08 -7.66
CA ARG A 387 14.74 -12.25 -7.10
C ARG A 387 14.32 -13.55 -7.77
N ARG A 388 13.02 -13.74 -8.01
CA ARG A 388 12.52 -14.92 -8.74
C ARG A 388 13.05 -15.00 -10.17
N ARG A 389 13.13 -13.88 -10.87
CA ARG A 389 13.71 -13.82 -12.23
C ARG A 389 15.20 -14.17 -12.23
N LEU A 390 15.96 -13.62 -11.30
CA LEU A 390 17.39 -13.91 -11.17
C LEU A 390 17.62 -15.40 -10.89
N LEU A 391 16.94 -15.97 -9.91
CA LEU A 391 17.06 -17.40 -9.59
C LEU A 391 16.70 -18.29 -10.76
N LYS A 392 15.70 -17.93 -11.57
CA LYS A 392 15.36 -18.67 -12.79
C LYS A 392 16.46 -18.57 -13.84
N SER A 393 16.99 -17.38 -14.07
CA SER A 393 18.07 -17.14 -15.03
C SER A 393 19.38 -17.83 -14.63
N GLU A 394 19.72 -17.81 -13.33
CA GLU A 394 20.89 -18.53 -12.80
C GLU A 394 20.73 -20.05 -13.00
N GLY A 395 19.56 -20.60 -12.69
CA GLY A 395 19.30 -22.02 -12.89
C GLY A 395 19.37 -22.46 -14.36
N GLU A 396 18.97 -21.62 -15.31
CA GLU A 396 19.12 -21.86 -16.76
C GLU A 396 20.61 -21.79 -17.17
N ARG A 397 21.35 -20.82 -16.67
CA ARG A 397 22.77 -20.66 -16.93
C ARG A 397 23.61 -21.84 -16.39
N ASP A 398 23.33 -22.28 -15.17
CA ASP A 398 24.03 -23.43 -14.56
C ASP A 398 23.78 -24.72 -15.36
N ARG A 399 22.54 -24.94 -15.79
CA ARG A 399 22.21 -26.08 -16.67
C ARG A 399 22.98 -26.03 -17.99
N TYR A 400 23.07 -24.86 -18.61
CA TYR A 400 23.82 -24.67 -19.85
C TYR A 400 25.31 -24.93 -19.65
N GLN A 401 25.91 -24.46 -18.55
CA GLN A 401 27.30 -24.70 -18.22
C GLN A 401 27.60 -26.20 -17.99
N HIS A 402 26.74 -26.90 -17.25
CA HIS A 402 26.90 -28.35 -17.05
C HIS A 402 26.81 -29.10 -18.36
N ALA A 403 25.88 -28.74 -19.25
CA ALA A 403 25.74 -29.34 -20.58
C ALA A 403 27.01 -29.15 -21.43
N MET A 404 27.57 -27.95 -21.46
CA MET A 404 28.82 -27.65 -22.20
C MET A 404 30.03 -28.39 -21.63
N HIS A 405 30.13 -28.53 -20.32
CA HIS A 405 31.19 -29.33 -19.67
C HIS A 405 31.11 -30.80 -20.08
N PHE A 406 29.90 -31.38 -20.09
CA PHE A 406 29.69 -32.76 -20.48
C PHE A 406 30.06 -32.98 -21.96
N VAL A 407 29.55 -32.13 -22.88
CA VAL A 407 29.89 -32.24 -24.31
C VAL A 407 31.39 -32.14 -24.55
N THR A 408 32.06 -31.22 -23.89
CA THR A 408 33.51 -31.04 -23.99
C THR A 408 34.28 -32.29 -23.52
N HIS A 409 33.82 -32.90 -22.42
CA HIS A 409 34.44 -34.12 -21.88
C HIS A 409 34.24 -35.31 -22.84
N GLU A 410 33.03 -35.51 -23.35
CA GLU A 410 32.71 -36.60 -24.26
C GLU A 410 33.37 -36.45 -25.66
N MET A 411 33.65 -35.22 -26.09
CA MET A 411 34.42 -34.97 -27.33
C MET A 411 35.93 -35.18 -27.12
N ARG A 412 36.45 -34.94 -25.92
CA ARG A 412 37.89 -35.11 -25.63
C ARG A 412 38.31 -36.59 -25.75
N THR A 413 37.49 -37.50 -25.29
CA THR A 413 37.80 -38.95 -25.29
C THR A 413 38.05 -39.52 -26.70
N PRO A 414 37.15 -39.39 -27.69
CA PRO A 414 37.39 -39.85 -29.05
C PRO A 414 38.54 -39.08 -29.72
N LEU A 415 38.67 -37.78 -29.46
CA LEU A 415 39.75 -36.99 -30.00
C LEU A 415 41.12 -37.49 -29.49
N THR A 416 41.25 -37.81 -28.21
CA THR A 416 42.48 -38.38 -27.64
C THR A 416 42.78 -39.76 -28.24
N ALA A 417 41.76 -40.60 -28.45
CA ALA A 417 41.93 -41.89 -29.11
C ALA A 417 42.39 -41.73 -30.56
N ILE A 418 41.82 -40.81 -31.34
CA ILE A 418 42.24 -40.50 -32.70
C ILE A 418 43.68 -39.99 -32.75
N GLN A 419 44.02 -39.03 -31.87
CA GLN A 419 45.38 -38.44 -31.79
C GLN A 419 46.41 -39.52 -31.42
N GLY A 420 46.17 -40.30 -30.35
CA GLY A 420 47.06 -41.34 -29.92
C GLY A 420 47.24 -42.45 -30.95
N SER A 421 46.14 -42.84 -31.63
CA SER A 421 46.19 -43.81 -32.72
C SER A 421 46.96 -43.29 -33.94
N SER A 422 46.77 -42.06 -34.32
CA SER A 422 47.51 -41.37 -35.42
C SER A 422 49.00 -41.25 -35.08
N GLU A 423 49.36 -40.93 -33.83
CA GLU A 423 50.74 -40.83 -33.37
C GLU A 423 51.42 -42.19 -33.38
N LEU A 424 50.74 -43.24 -32.97
CA LEU A 424 51.26 -44.62 -33.08
C LEU A 424 51.55 -45.00 -34.53
N MET A 425 50.61 -44.68 -35.47
CA MET A 425 50.82 -44.92 -36.89
C MET A 425 52.01 -44.18 -37.51
N SER A 426 52.31 -43.00 -36.97
CA SER A 426 53.39 -42.17 -37.55
C SER A 426 54.78 -42.51 -36.96
N ARG A 427 54.87 -43.00 -35.72
CA ARG A 427 56.13 -43.21 -34.99
C ARG A 427 56.68 -44.66 -35.04
N TYR A 428 55.83 -45.63 -35.30
CA TYR A 428 56.27 -47.01 -35.19
C TYR A 428 56.02 -47.77 -36.53
N ALA A 429 57.01 -48.57 -36.92
CA ALA A 429 56.86 -49.53 -37.99
C ALA A 429 55.91 -50.67 -37.57
N MET A 430 54.83 -50.89 -38.27
CA MET A 430 53.78 -51.84 -37.92
C MET A 430 53.49 -52.80 -39.07
N THR A 431 52.98 -54.00 -38.71
CA THR A 431 52.42 -54.92 -39.70
C THR A 431 51.15 -54.33 -40.33
N ASP A 432 50.85 -54.67 -41.55
CA ASP A 432 49.70 -54.15 -42.29
C ASP A 432 48.37 -54.47 -41.58
N GLU A 433 48.31 -55.56 -40.87
CA GLU A 433 47.16 -55.95 -40.07
C GLU A 433 46.91 -55.00 -38.86
N LYS A 434 47.96 -54.57 -38.13
CA LYS A 434 47.89 -53.59 -37.06
C LYS A 434 47.58 -52.20 -37.61
N ARG A 435 48.15 -51.81 -38.75
CA ARG A 435 47.87 -50.54 -39.40
C ARG A 435 46.40 -50.42 -39.78
N ASN A 436 45.81 -51.50 -40.35
CA ASN A 436 44.38 -51.53 -40.67
C ASN A 436 43.49 -51.48 -39.44
N GLN A 437 43.84 -52.15 -38.35
CA GLN A 437 43.09 -52.06 -37.06
C GLN A 437 43.09 -50.65 -36.50
N ILE A 438 44.23 -49.93 -36.47
CA ILE A 438 44.33 -48.55 -36.00
C ILE A 438 43.57 -47.60 -36.92
N ALA A 439 43.66 -47.77 -38.25
CA ALA A 439 42.90 -46.98 -39.20
C ALA A 439 41.39 -47.14 -39.01
N GLN A 440 40.91 -48.37 -38.73
CA GLN A 440 39.51 -48.65 -38.42
C GLN A 440 39.08 -47.97 -37.09
N LEU A 441 39.97 -47.96 -36.06
CA LEU A 441 39.72 -47.28 -34.81
C LEU A 441 39.59 -45.77 -35.02
N ILE A 442 40.51 -45.14 -35.76
CA ILE A 442 40.45 -43.71 -36.10
C ILE A 442 39.14 -43.41 -36.83
N HIS A 443 38.78 -44.20 -37.82
CA HIS A 443 37.55 -44.03 -38.60
C HIS A 443 36.29 -44.15 -37.72
N SER A 444 36.26 -45.15 -36.84
CA SER A 444 35.10 -45.35 -35.94
C SER A 444 34.91 -44.21 -34.92
N GLU A 445 36.01 -43.73 -34.34
CA GLU A 445 35.96 -42.63 -33.37
C GLU A 445 35.67 -41.28 -34.04
N SER A 446 36.19 -41.04 -35.25
CA SER A 446 35.84 -39.87 -36.06
C SER A 446 34.35 -39.85 -36.41
N LYS A 447 33.80 -41.01 -36.85
CA LYS A 447 32.36 -41.16 -37.13
C LYS A 447 31.50 -40.99 -35.86
N ARG A 448 31.99 -41.44 -34.71
CA ARG A 448 31.34 -41.23 -33.39
C ARG A 448 31.29 -39.77 -33.05
N MET A 449 32.38 -39.02 -33.22
CA MET A 449 32.47 -37.58 -32.94
C MET A 449 31.58 -36.77 -33.88
N GLY A 450 31.55 -37.13 -35.22
CA GLY A 450 30.64 -36.48 -36.17
C GLY A 450 29.17 -36.61 -35.76
N ARG A 451 28.75 -37.83 -35.38
CA ARG A 451 27.37 -38.06 -34.90
C ARG A 451 27.05 -37.26 -33.61
N MET A 452 28.03 -37.10 -32.72
CA MET A 452 27.84 -36.33 -31.47
C MET A 452 27.68 -34.83 -31.76
N ILE A 453 28.42 -34.29 -32.70
CA ILE A 453 28.31 -32.89 -33.13
C ILE A 453 26.95 -32.66 -33.80
N GLU A 454 26.55 -33.53 -34.74
CA GLU A 454 25.23 -33.42 -35.41
C GLU A 454 24.09 -33.47 -34.37
N MET A 455 24.18 -34.38 -33.40
CA MET A 455 23.19 -34.52 -32.35
C MET A 455 23.10 -33.22 -31.51
N PHE A 456 24.23 -32.62 -31.15
CA PHE A 456 24.27 -31.37 -30.40
C PHE A 456 23.64 -30.22 -31.19
N LEU A 457 24.00 -30.08 -32.48
CA LEU A 457 23.44 -29.03 -33.34
C LEU A 457 21.92 -29.21 -33.53
N ASN A 458 21.45 -30.43 -33.66
CA ASN A 458 20.02 -30.72 -33.79
C ASN A 458 19.26 -30.38 -32.51
N VAL A 459 19.84 -30.63 -31.31
CA VAL A 459 19.24 -30.22 -30.03
C VAL A 459 19.13 -28.71 -29.92
N GLU A 460 20.14 -27.96 -30.35
CA GLU A 460 20.12 -26.49 -30.31
C GLU A 460 19.08 -25.95 -31.31
N ARG A 461 19.06 -26.44 -32.55
CA ARG A 461 18.08 -26.01 -33.55
C ARG A 461 16.64 -26.33 -33.17
N LEU A 462 16.37 -27.54 -32.64
CA LEU A 462 15.05 -27.93 -32.15
C LEU A 462 14.60 -27.11 -30.94
N SER A 463 15.56 -26.68 -30.12
CA SER A 463 15.27 -25.88 -28.89
C SER A 463 15.00 -24.41 -29.19
N SER A 464 15.62 -23.83 -30.23
CA SER A 464 15.39 -22.47 -30.69
C SER A 464 14.06 -22.28 -31.44
N GLY A 465 13.39 -23.37 -31.80
CA GLY A 465 12.17 -23.33 -32.61
C GLY A 465 12.40 -22.94 -34.10
N GLU A 466 13.64 -22.99 -34.55
CA GLU A 466 14.05 -22.58 -35.89
C GLU A 466 13.87 -23.69 -36.97
N VAL A 467 13.39 -24.89 -36.57
CA VAL A 467 13.20 -26.01 -37.50
C VAL A 467 11.79 -25.97 -38.09
N GLU A 468 11.69 -25.65 -39.35
CA GLU A 468 10.46 -25.90 -40.12
C GLU A 468 10.36 -27.39 -40.40
N LEU A 469 9.27 -28.05 -39.92
CA LEU A 469 9.01 -29.47 -40.19
C LEU A 469 8.73 -29.70 -41.68
N LYS A 470 9.42 -30.67 -42.27
CA LYS A 470 9.09 -31.20 -43.60
C LYS A 470 7.84 -32.05 -43.47
N LYS A 471 6.67 -31.46 -43.73
CA LYS A 471 5.38 -32.17 -43.63
C LYS A 471 5.19 -33.10 -44.82
N GLU A 472 5.41 -34.38 -44.60
CA GLU A 472 5.09 -35.46 -45.55
C GLU A 472 4.20 -36.51 -44.89
N THR A 473 3.49 -37.29 -45.72
CA THR A 473 2.67 -38.40 -45.23
C THR A 473 3.45 -39.72 -45.35
N PHE A 474 3.49 -40.49 -44.27
CA PHE A 474 4.21 -41.75 -44.23
C PHE A 474 3.48 -42.82 -43.41
N PRO A 475 3.54 -44.11 -43.81
CA PRO A 475 2.98 -45.20 -43.03
C PRO A 475 3.89 -45.49 -41.83
N VAL A 476 3.33 -45.48 -40.60
CA VAL A 476 4.09 -45.70 -39.37
C VAL A 476 4.74 -47.07 -39.34
N ARG A 477 4.01 -48.10 -39.79
CA ARG A 477 4.53 -49.48 -39.83
C ARG A 477 5.81 -49.58 -40.68
N ALA A 478 5.88 -48.88 -41.81
CA ALA A 478 7.07 -48.93 -42.68
C ALA A 478 8.28 -48.22 -42.01
N VAL A 479 8.07 -47.08 -41.33
CA VAL A 479 9.13 -46.36 -40.64
C VAL A 479 9.63 -47.19 -39.44
N MET A 480 8.72 -47.80 -38.69
CA MET A 480 9.08 -48.65 -37.55
C MET A 480 9.82 -49.93 -38.02
N ALA A 481 9.40 -50.57 -39.11
CA ALA A 481 10.09 -51.73 -39.69
C ALA A 481 11.54 -51.38 -40.08
N SER A 482 11.78 -50.24 -40.72
CA SER A 482 13.13 -49.73 -40.99
C SER A 482 13.96 -49.54 -39.72
N CYS A 483 13.35 -49.00 -38.65
CA CYS A 483 14.03 -48.87 -37.34
C CYS A 483 14.40 -50.23 -36.73
N VAL A 484 13.50 -51.21 -36.84
CA VAL A 484 13.74 -52.58 -36.35
C VAL A 484 14.87 -53.23 -37.13
N GLU A 485 14.87 -53.18 -38.45
CA GLU A 485 15.93 -53.74 -39.28
C GLU A 485 17.31 -53.17 -38.93
N ARG A 486 17.40 -51.85 -38.71
CA ARG A 486 18.64 -51.19 -38.29
C ARG A 486 19.07 -51.54 -36.88
N ALA A 487 18.15 -51.89 -35.98
CA ALA A 487 18.42 -52.27 -34.59
C ALA A 487 18.72 -53.76 -34.39
N LEU A 488 18.37 -54.62 -35.37
CA LEU A 488 18.59 -56.08 -35.30
C LEU A 488 20.01 -56.47 -34.90
N PRO A 489 21.11 -55.92 -35.47
CA PRO A 489 22.46 -56.30 -35.11
C PRO A 489 22.79 -56.02 -33.63
N LEU A 490 22.16 -54.99 -33.03
CA LEU A 490 22.30 -54.63 -31.63
C LEU A 490 21.54 -55.64 -30.73
N ALA A 491 20.33 -56.01 -31.16
CA ALA A 491 19.46 -56.95 -30.45
C ALA A 491 20.08 -58.40 -30.49
N GLU A 492 20.58 -58.82 -31.64
CA GLU A 492 21.26 -60.14 -31.80
C GLU A 492 22.47 -60.29 -30.89
N ARG A 493 23.30 -59.26 -30.77
CA ARG A 493 24.47 -59.27 -29.85
C ARG A 493 24.08 -59.55 -28.39
N LYS A 494 22.88 -59.08 -27.98
CA LYS A 494 22.32 -59.30 -26.65
C LYS A 494 21.34 -60.47 -26.57
N GLN A 495 21.10 -61.15 -27.66
CA GLN A 495 20.09 -62.23 -27.80
C GLN A 495 18.68 -61.72 -27.38
N ILE A 496 18.35 -60.50 -27.71
CA ILE A 496 17.04 -59.89 -27.44
C ILE A 496 16.15 -60.10 -28.62
N ARG A 497 14.93 -60.59 -28.39
CA ARG A 497 13.89 -60.70 -29.42
C ARG A 497 13.12 -59.42 -29.55
N ILE A 498 12.94 -58.89 -30.77
CA ILE A 498 12.08 -57.76 -31.06
C ILE A 498 10.78 -58.32 -31.60
N LEU A 499 9.68 -58.07 -30.90
CA LEU A 499 8.32 -58.39 -31.37
C LEU A 499 7.64 -57.12 -31.82
N MET A 500 7.10 -57.15 -33.04
CA MET A 500 6.28 -56.08 -33.59
C MET A 500 4.87 -56.60 -33.74
N ASP A 501 4.02 -56.27 -32.76
CA ASP A 501 2.60 -56.58 -32.76
C ASP A 501 1.86 -55.67 -33.75
N ASP A 502 0.55 -55.82 -33.85
CA ASP A 502 -0.25 -55.07 -34.82
C ASP A 502 -0.17 -53.56 -34.58
N LEU A 503 0.50 -52.87 -35.51
CA LEU A 503 0.64 -51.41 -35.53
C LEU A 503 -0.45 -50.73 -36.36
N GLY A 504 -1.34 -51.50 -37.01
CA GLY A 504 -2.26 -50.96 -38.01
C GLY A 504 -1.52 -50.40 -39.26
N ASP A 505 -2.26 -49.99 -40.23
CA ASP A 505 -1.74 -49.35 -41.46
C ASP A 505 -1.91 -47.83 -41.43
N GLU A 506 -1.79 -47.23 -40.26
CA GLU A 506 -2.01 -45.78 -40.06
C GLU A 506 -0.92 -44.96 -40.73
N VAL A 507 -1.36 -43.83 -41.30
CA VAL A 507 -0.51 -42.84 -41.96
C VAL A 507 -0.46 -41.58 -41.13
N LEU A 508 0.73 -41.15 -40.77
CA LEU A 508 0.96 -39.88 -40.08
C LEU A 508 1.44 -38.81 -41.07
N THR A 509 1.13 -37.57 -40.74
CA THR A 509 1.68 -36.39 -41.43
C THR A 509 2.67 -35.69 -40.55
N GLY A 510 3.88 -35.54 -40.97
CA GLY A 510 4.96 -34.91 -40.22
C GLY A 510 6.31 -35.06 -40.90
N ASP A 511 7.37 -34.78 -40.16
CA ASP A 511 8.73 -34.97 -40.62
C ASP A 511 9.16 -36.43 -40.40
N ARG A 512 9.20 -37.19 -41.47
CA ARG A 512 9.52 -38.63 -41.45
C ARG A 512 10.90 -38.91 -40.86
N GLU A 513 11.91 -38.09 -41.20
CA GLU A 513 13.29 -38.29 -40.73
C GLU A 513 13.38 -38.08 -39.19
N LEU A 514 12.71 -37.05 -38.68
CA LEU A 514 12.65 -36.80 -37.26
C LEU A 514 11.87 -37.90 -36.52
N MET A 515 10.75 -38.36 -37.07
CA MET A 515 9.98 -39.45 -36.46
C MET A 515 10.74 -40.78 -36.49
N GLU A 516 11.45 -41.08 -37.57
CA GLU A 516 12.34 -42.25 -37.66
C GLU A 516 13.44 -42.18 -36.56
N TYR A 517 14.02 -40.99 -36.36
CA TYR A 517 14.99 -40.77 -35.29
C TYR A 517 14.36 -41.03 -33.90
N ALA A 518 13.15 -40.55 -33.65
CA ALA A 518 12.46 -40.73 -32.37
C ALA A 518 12.20 -42.22 -32.08
N PHE A 519 11.65 -42.95 -33.08
CA PHE A 519 11.39 -44.39 -32.95
C PHE A 519 12.67 -45.19 -32.74
N TYR A 520 13.70 -44.90 -33.53
CA TYR A 520 14.99 -45.60 -33.42
C TYR A 520 15.65 -45.35 -32.04
N ASN A 521 15.53 -44.15 -31.50
CA ASN A 521 16.06 -43.81 -30.18
C ASN A 521 15.37 -44.59 -29.06
N LEU A 522 14.04 -44.66 -29.09
CA LEU A 522 13.28 -45.45 -28.10
C LEU A 522 13.64 -46.94 -28.20
N LEU A 523 13.71 -47.50 -29.43
CA LEU A 523 14.04 -48.89 -29.65
C LEU A 523 15.45 -49.24 -29.20
N THR A 524 16.44 -48.40 -29.52
CA THR A 524 17.82 -48.64 -29.10
C THR A 524 17.99 -48.49 -27.57
N ASN A 525 17.25 -47.60 -26.93
CA ASN A 525 17.23 -47.51 -25.48
C ASN A 525 16.62 -48.77 -24.85
N ALA A 526 15.52 -49.26 -25.35
CA ALA A 526 14.89 -50.52 -24.92
C ALA A 526 15.88 -51.69 -24.97
N ILE A 527 16.63 -51.81 -26.08
CA ILE A 527 17.63 -52.87 -26.24
C ILE A 527 18.84 -52.67 -25.30
N LYS A 528 19.35 -51.44 -25.20
CA LYS A 528 20.52 -51.13 -24.37
C LYS A 528 20.30 -51.46 -22.91
N TYR A 529 19.17 -51.06 -22.34
CA TYR A 529 18.88 -51.17 -20.93
C TYR A 529 18.21 -52.49 -20.52
N SER A 530 17.92 -53.35 -21.50
CA SER A 530 17.42 -54.71 -21.23
C SER A 530 18.55 -55.73 -21.04
N PRO A 531 18.37 -56.68 -20.12
CA PRO A 531 19.27 -57.83 -19.96
C PRO A 531 19.27 -58.69 -21.23
N SER A 532 20.32 -59.50 -21.38
CA SER A 532 20.38 -60.50 -22.46
C SER A 532 19.25 -61.52 -22.32
N LYS A 533 18.78 -62.06 -23.49
CA LYS A 533 17.73 -63.09 -23.57
C LYS A 533 16.33 -62.61 -23.14
N THR A 534 16.07 -61.31 -23.23
CA THR A 534 14.78 -60.69 -22.95
C THR A 534 14.06 -60.35 -24.26
N GLU A 535 12.94 -59.64 -24.14
CA GLU A 535 12.08 -59.26 -25.26
C GLU A 535 11.79 -57.78 -25.23
N VAL A 536 11.78 -57.15 -26.40
CA VAL A 536 11.31 -55.79 -26.64
C VAL A 536 10.08 -55.85 -27.53
N THR A 537 8.94 -55.33 -27.04
CA THR A 537 7.67 -55.37 -27.76
C THR A 537 7.30 -53.98 -28.26
N ILE A 538 6.96 -53.90 -29.55
CA ILE A 538 6.46 -52.69 -30.20
C ILE A 538 4.99 -52.95 -30.53
N TYR A 539 4.11 -52.11 -30.09
CA TYR A 539 2.69 -52.20 -30.37
C TYR A 539 2.09 -50.80 -30.49
N GLY A 540 0.96 -50.70 -31.18
CA GLY A 540 0.29 -49.41 -31.33
C GLY A 540 -1.09 -49.58 -31.91
N GLY A 541 -1.85 -48.49 -31.91
CA GLY A 541 -3.19 -48.49 -32.43
C GLY A 541 -3.79 -47.09 -32.40
N ARG A 542 -4.90 -46.96 -33.11
CA ARG A 542 -5.65 -45.71 -33.14
C ARG A 542 -6.64 -45.65 -31.99
N ASP A 543 -6.60 -44.56 -31.23
CA ASP A 543 -7.61 -44.21 -30.23
C ASP A 543 -8.23 -42.86 -30.61
N GLY A 544 -9.40 -42.92 -31.24
CA GLY A 544 -10.11 -41.71 -31.72
C GLY A 544 -9.32 -40.93 -32.77
N GLU A 545 -8.96 -39.70 -32.43
CA GLU A 545 -8.18 -38.77 -33.27
C GLU A 545 -6.65 -38.89 -33.01
N ARG A 546 -6.22 -39.86 -32.25
CA ARG A 546 -4.82 -40.05 -31.86
C ARG A 546 -4.34 -41.41 -32.28
N PHE A 547 -3.06 -41.49 -32.59
CA PHE A 547 -2.37 -42.73 -32.83
C PHE A 547 -1.30 -42.92 -31.76
N GLU A 548 -1.32 -44.05 -31.09
CA GLU A 548 -0.38 -44.39 -30.03
C GLU A 548 0.63 -45.44 -30.53
N VAL A 549 1.92 -45.20 -30.27
CA VAL A 549 2.99 -46.15 -30.53
C VAL A 549 3.75 -46.36 -29.23
N SER A 550 3.81 -47.60 -28.78
CA SER A 550 4.46 -48.01 -27.55
C SER A 550 5.65 -48.91 -27.84
N VAL A 551 6.75 -48.62 -27.14
CA VAL A 551 7.94 -49.49 -27.07
C VAL A 551 8.11 -49.93 -25.64
N ARG A 552 7.95 -51.24 -25.38
CA ARG A 552 8.06 -51.85 -24.08
C ARG A 552 9.32 -52.68 -23.96
N ASP A 553 10.06 -52.50 -22.91
CA ASP A 553 11.28 -53.26 -22.55
C ASP A 553 11.12 -54.04 -21.25
N GLN A 554 12.00 -55.03 -21.05
CA GLN A 554 12.14 -55.80 -19.82
C GLN A 554 13.45 -55.42 -19.10
N GLY A 555 13.80 -54.15 -19.10
CA GLY A 555 15.05 -53.60 -18.64
C GLY A 555 15.09 -53.28 -17.14
N ILE A 556 16.08 -52.47 -16.80
CA ILE A 556 16.35 -52.04 -15.41
C ILE A 556 15.20 -51.22 -14.78
N GLY A 557 14.31 -50.66 -15.59
CA GLY A 557 13.23 -49.78 -15.19
C GLY A 557 13.73 -48.46 -14.59
N ILE A 558 12.78 -47.55 -14.34
CA ILE A 558 13.01 -46.19 -13.90
C ILE A 558 12.32 -45.98 -12.58
N ASP A 559 13.01 -45.38 -11.60
CA ASP A 559 12.41 -44.99 -10.34
C ASP A 559 11.40 -43.85 -10.53
N GLN A 560 10.26 -43.86 -9.81
CA GLN A 560 9.19 -42.88 -9.93
C GLN A 560 9.67 -41.43 -9.77
N LYS A 561 10.67 -41.19 -8.89
CA LYS A 561 11.28 -39.88 -8.69
C LYS A 561 12.06 -39.36 -9.91
N ASP A 562 12.55 -40.27 -10.76
CA ASP A 562 13.36 -39.94 -11.91
C ASP A 562 12.52 -39.79 -13.20
N VAL A 563 11.28 -40.30 -13.22
CA VAL A 563 10.38 -40.28 -14.40
C VAL A 563 10.17 -38.86 -14.92
N GLY A 564 10.00 -37.86 -14.06
CA GLY A 564 9.85 -36.46 -14.46
C GLY A 564 11.12 -35.80 -14.99
N ASN A 565 12.29 -36.43 -14.81
CA ASN A 565 13.59 -35.87 -15.16
C ASN A 565 14.23 -36.52 -16.37
N ILE A 566 13.80 -37.73 -16.81
CA ILE A 566 14.45 -38.47 -17.91
C ILE A 566 14.37 -37.73 -19.25
N PHE A 567 13.48 -36.78 -19.44
CA PHE A 567 13.36 -35.92 -20.61
C PHE A 567 14.21 -34.65 -20.53
N GLN A 568 14.86 -34.39 -19.37
CA GLN A 568 15.80 -33.29 -19.26
C GLN A 568 17.08 -33.59 -20.03
N LYS A 569 17.60 -32.58 -20.76
CA LYS A 569 18.86 -32.71 -21.48
C LYS A 569 19.99 -33.10 -20.53
N PHE A 570 20.80 -34.11 -20.96
CA PHE A 570 21.96 -34.64 -20.26
C PHE A 570 21.63 -35.40 -18.94
N TYR A 571 20.35 -35.62 -18.65
CA TYR A 571 19.97 -36.37 -17.46
C TYR A 571 20.13 -37.88 -17.70
N ARG A 572 20.77 -38.56 -16.73
CA ARG A 572 20.84 -40.02 -16.66
C ARG A 572 20.52 -40.46 -15.22
N THR A 573 19.75 -41.55 -15.12
CA THR A 573 19.50 -42.11 -13.77
C THR A 573 20.76 -42.80 -13.27
N ARG A 574 20.98 -42.86 -11.95
CA ARG A 574 22.13 -43.56 -11.37
C ARG A 574 22.24 -45.02 -11.83
N LYS A 575 21.12 -45.70 -12.00
CA LYS A 575 21.10 -47.07 -12.51
C LYS A 575 21.58 -47.19 -13.96
N ALA A 576 21.18 -46.22 -14.81
CA ALA A 576 21.66 -46.15 -16.16
C ALA A 576 23.15 -45.82 -16.28
N GLU A 577 23.71 -45.03 -15.35
CA GLU A 577 25.14 -44.79 -15.29
C GLU A 577 25.92 -46.02 -14.82
N GLN A 578 25.40 -46.77 -13.85
CA GLN A 578 26.00 -48.00 -13.32
C GLN A 578 25.88 -49.19 -14.28
N SER A 579 24.98 -49.17 -15.24
CA SER A 579 24.81 -50.27 -16.18
C SER A 579 25.98 -50.45 -17.17
N GLY A 580 26.95 -49.52 -17.20
CA GLY A 580 28.06 -49.54 -18.16
C GLY A 580 27.68 -49.20 -19.60
N GLU A 581 26.41 -49.02 -19.89
CA GLU A 581 25.94 -48.67 -21.23
C GLU A 581 26.27 -47.20 -21.59
N VAL A 582 26.85 -47.00 -22.77
CA VAL A 582 27.23 -45.66 -23.23
C VAL A 582 25.98 -44.89 -23.67
N GLY A 583 25.81 -43.70 -23.10
CA GLY A 583 24.69 -42.80 -23.47
C GLY A 583 24.93 -41.37 -23.07
N THR A 584 24.47 -40.44 -23.89
CA THR A 584 24.67 -39.00 -23.71
C THR A 584 23.61 -38.33 -22.84
N GLY A 585 22.52 -38.99 -22.50
CA GLY A 585 21.38 -38.41 -21.79
C GLY A 585 20.57 -37.38 -22.60
N ILE A 586 20.82 -37.34 -23.95
CA ILE A 586 20.16 -36.38 -24.83
C ILE A 586 18.99 -37.03 -25.60
N GLY A 587 19.07 -38.33 -25.85
CA GLY A 587 18.14 -39.02 -26.75
C GLY A 587 16.67 -38.85 -26.41
N LEU A 588 16.29 -39.03 -25.13
CA LEU A 588 14.89 -38.88 -24.71
C LEU A 588 14.40 -37.44 -24.78
N SER A 589 15.27 -36.46 -24.52
CA SER A 589 14.89 -35.03 -24.65
C SER A 589 14.65 -34.62 -26.10
N ILE A 590 15.38 -35.24 -27.05
CA ILE A 590 15.11 -35.03 -28.49
C ILE A 590 13.78 -35.69 -28.88
N VAL A 591 13.53 -36.90 -28.42
CA VAL A 591 12.25 -37.58 -28.66
C VAL A 591 11.08 -36.75 -28.20
N GLU A 592 11.14 -36.20 -26.99
CA GLU A 592 10.09 -35.33 -26.46
C GLU A 592 9.90 -34.10 -27.34
N GLN A 593 10.96 -33.41 -27.74
CA GLN A 593 10.88 -32.23 -28.60
C GLN A 593 10.30 -32.56 -29.99
N ILE A 594 10.71 -33.63 -30.59
CA ILE A 594 10.16 -34.09 -31.88
C ILE A 594 8.66 -34.35 -31.77
N VAL A 595 8.24 -35.09 -30.76
CA VAL A 595 6.83 -35.41 -30.53
C VAL A 595 6.00 -34.15 -30.27
N LEU A 596 6.49 -33.22 -29.44
CA LEU A 596 5.84 -31.93 -29.16
C LEU A 596 5.69 -31.09 -30.43
N GLN A 597 6.71 -31.02 -31.29
CA GLN A 597 6.62 -30.28 -32.57
C GLN A 597 5.63 -30.88 -33.54
N HIS A 598 5.38 -32.18 -33.43
CA HIS A 598 4.33 -32.89 -34.20
C HIS A 598 2.95 -32.79 -33.54
N GLY A 599 2.79 -31.96 -32.48
CA GLY A 599 1.52 -31.77 -31.76
C GLY A 599 1.12 -32.95 -30.88
N GLY A 600 2.07 -33.88 -30.63
CA GLY A 600 1.87 -35.07 -29.83
C GLY A 600 2.35 -34.93 -28.39
N LYS A 601 2.33 -36.04 -27.66
CA LYS A 601 2.80 -36.20 -26.28
C LYS A 601 3.53 -37.53 -26.13
N ILE A 602 4.57 -37.57 -25.26
CA ILE A 602 5.21 -38.80 -24.84
C ILE A 602 4.82 -39.14 -23.42
N GLU A 603 4.48 -40.40 -23.17
CA GLU A 603 4.20 -40.93 -21.85
C GLU A 603 5.13 -42.08 -21.51
N VAL A 604 5.41 -42.28 -20.23
CA VAL A 604 6.25 -43.37 -19.74
C VAL A 604 5.63 -44.04 -18.53
N THR A 605 5.55 -45.36 -18.59
CA THR A 605 5.19 -46.22 -17.47
C THR A 605 6.35 -47.13 -17.16
N SER A 606 6.87 -47.10 -15.95
CA SER A 606 8.04 -47.89 -15.61
C SER A 606 8.00 -48.38 -14.16
N THR A 607 8.53 -49.56 -13.96
CA THR A 607 8.72 -50.14 -12.62
C THR A 607 10.17 -50.64 -12.49
N PRO A 608 10.90 -50.22 -11.45
CA PRO A 608 12.27 -50.68 -11.22
C PRO A 608 12.39 -52.17 -11.24
N GLY A 609 13.31 -52.72 -12.09
CA GLY A 609 13.56 -54.14 -12.26
C GLY A 609 12.54 -54.92 -13.09
N LYS A 610 11.50 -54.24 -13.63
CA LYS A 610 10.49 -54.89 -14.47
C LYS A 610 10.44 -54.32 -15.89
N GLY A 611 11.19 -53.25 -16.17
CA GLY A 611 11.26 -52.60 -17.46
C GLY A 611 10.45 -51.31 -17.53
N SER A 612 10.40 -50.72 -18.73
CA SER A 612 9.72 -49.49 -19.09
C SER A 612 8.88 -49.64 -20.36
N CYS A 613 7.86 -48.80 -20.43
CA CYS A 613 7.04 -48.63 -21.63
C CYS A 613 6.97 -47.15 -21.97
N PHE A 614 7.47 -46.78 -23.14
CA PHE A 614 7.40 -45.43 -23.69
C PHE A 614 6.33 -45.40 -24.77
N THR A 615 5.34 -44.52 -24.62
CA THR A 615 4.21 -44.37 -25.56
C THR A 615 4.25 -42.98 -26.17
N LEU A 616 4.33 -42.91 -27.50
CA LEU A 616 4.17 -41.71 -28.29
C LEU A 616 2.72 -41.58 -28.71
N ILE A 617 2.08 -40.45 -28.36
CA ILE A 617 0.70 -40.13 -28.69
C ILE A 617 0.72 -39.01 -29.72
N LEU A 618 0.32 -39.30 -30.95
CA LEU A 618 0.41 -38.40 -32.10
C LEU A 618 -0.98 -38.12 -32.69
N PRO A 619 -1.25 -36.89 -33.17
CA PRO A 619 -2.52 -36.58 -33.81
C PRO A 619 -2.59 -37.24 -35.20
N VAL A 620 -3.71 -37.91 -35.53
CA VAL A 620 -4.02 -38.41 -36.84
C VAL A 620 -4.89 -37.37 -37.55
N LEU A 621 -4.42 -36.84 -38.68
CA LEU A 621 -5.27 -35.98 -39.50
C LEU A 621 -6.39 -36.83 -40.12
N GLN A 622 -7.64 -36.42 -39.93
CA GLN A 622 -8.78 -37.02 -40.59
C GLN A 622 -8.57 -36.92 -42.11
N THR A 623 -8.48 -38.07 -42.79
CA THR A 623 -8.69 -38.13 -44.24
C THR A 623 -10.12 -37.65 -44.47
N VAL A 624 -10.28 -36.45 -45.01
CA VAL A 624 -11.58 -36.01 -45.55
C VAL A 624 -11.92 -36.96 -46.66
N THR A 625 -12.75 -37.95 -46.40
CA THR A 625 -13.40 -38.76 -47.43
C THR A 625 -14.17 -37.80 -48.34
N PRO A 626 -13.88 -37.72 -49.64
CA PRO A 626 -14.64 -36.86 -50.53
C PRO A 626 -16.08 -37.35 -50.52
N LYS A 627 -17.01 -36.49 -50.14
CA LYS A 627 -18.45 -36.69 -50.19
C LYS A 627 -18.79 -37.05 -51.64
N PRO A 628 -19.43 -38.19 -51.94
CA PRO A 628 -19.80 -38.52 -53.31
C PRO A 628 -20.67 -37.38 -53.85
N LEU A 629 -20.25 -36.82 -55.01
CA LEU A 629 -21.05 -35.92 -55.82
C LEU A 629 -22.35 -36.63 -56.15
N ALA A 630 -23.45 -36.18 -55.58
CA ALA A 630 -24.79 -36.57 -55.97
C ALA A 630 -24.96 -36.18 -57.47
N ALA A 631 -25.15 -37.15 -58.27
CA ALA A 631 -25.57 -36.97 -59.65
C ALA A 631 -26.97 -36.35 -59.64
N ASN A 632 -27.11 -35.19 -60.29
CA ASN A 632 -28.29 -34.75 -60.98
C ASN A 632 -27.85 -33.89 -62.16
#